data_c36e9448d1ee1bd96451fea54f03a081
#
_entry.id   c36e9448d1ee1bd96451fea54f03a081
#
_cell.length_a   1.000
_cell.length_b   1.000
_cell.length_c   1.000
_cell.angle_alpha   90.00
_cell.angle_beta   90.00
_cell.angle_gamma   90.00
#
_symmetry.space_group_name_H-M   'P 1'
#
loop_
_entity.id
_entity.type
_entity.pdbx_description
1 polymer ?
#
loop_
_entity_poly.entity_id
_entity_poly.type
_entity_poly.pdbx_seq_one_letter_code
_entity_poly.pdbx_strand_id
1 'polypeptide(L)'
;MLMLKKTIAALSLLGILAACQNDETPSQPEPKPRKDINLTRAEQDLMDKGTDFAFRFFYQVCSTEKEKPNVFVSPLSASLCLSMITNGATDNTLAEMQDVLGFPATTFSLDELNNYNQKLTSVLLDLDNTTQLGIANSIWIKEGFKV
;
A
#
# COMPACT_ATOMS: atom_id res chain seq x y z
N MET A 1 11.81 51.56 -42.77
CA MET A 1 12.41 50.31 -42.24
C MET A 1 12.30 50.18 -40.70
N LEU A 2 12.32 51.27 -39.96
CA LEU A 2 12.25 51.28 -38.49
C LEU A 2 10.82 51.03 -37.92
N MET A 3 9.80 51.50 -38.61
CA MET A 3 8.39 51.34 -38.21
C MET A 3 7.90 49.92 -38.36
N LEU A 4 8.35 49.20 -39.38
CA LEU A 4 7.96 47.80 -39.64
C LEU A 4 8.52 46.83 -38.58
N LYS A 5 9.71 47.11 -38.01
CA LYS A 5 10.31 46.31 -36.94
C LYS A 5 9.59 46.47 -35.59
N LYS A 6 8.98 47.63 -35.33
CA LYS A 6 8.20 47.85 -34.08
C LYS A 6 6.84 47.19 -34.10
N THR A 7 6.22 47.10 -35.28
CA THR A 7 4.93 46.39 -35.41
C THR A 7 5.06 44.84 -35.29
N ILE A 8 6.16 44.28 -35.82
CA ILE A 8 6.45 42.85 -35.69
C ILE A 8 6.77 42.49 -34.25
N ALA A 9 7.51 43.32 -33.51
CA ALA A 9 7.81 43.09 -32.10
C ALA A 9 6.55 43.16 -31.19
N ALA A 10 5.59 44.04 -31.51
CA ALA A 10 4.34 44.16 -30.78
C ALA A 10 3.39 42.98 -31.06
N LEU A 11 3.38 42.41 -32.26
CA LEU A 11 2.55 41.26 -32.62
C LEU A 11 3.08 39.95 -32.02
N SER A 12 4.42 39.82 -31.86
CA SER A 12 5.01 38.64 -31.20
C SER A 12 4.80 38.63 -29.69
N LEU A 13 4.63 39.77 -29.04
CA LEU A 13 4.37 39.88 -27.61
C LEU A 13 2.90 39.50 -27.25
N LEU A 14 1.95 39.74 -28.17
CA LEU A 14 0.53 39.38 -27.97
C LEU A 14 0.29 37.86 -28.09
N GLY A 15 1.13 37.15 -28.86
CA GLY A 15 1.02 35.70 -29.04
C GLY A 15 1.40 34.84 -27.81
N ILE A 16 2.21 35.41 -26.92
CA ILE A 16 2.72 34.69 -25.74
C ILE A 16 1.68 34.65 -24.59
N LEU A 17 0.74 35.61 -24.57
CA LEU A 17 -0.29 35.68 -23.53
C LEU A 17 -1.50 34.73 -23.77
N ALA A 18 -1.64 34.17 -24.98
CA ALA A 18 -2.73 33.27 -25.32
C ALA A 18 -2.42 31.78 -25.05
N ALA A 19 -1.19 31.43 -24.71
CA ALA A 19 -0.74 30.05 -24.50
C ALA A 19 -1.07 29.48 -23.11
N CYS A 20 -1.58 30.29 -22.17
CA CYS A 20 -1.87 29.85 -20.79
C CYS A 20 -3.35 29.71 -20.47
N GLN A 21 -4.24 29.56 -21.47
CA GLN A 21 -5.69 29.51 -21.23
C GLN A 21 -6.34 28.14 -21.43
N ASN A 22 -5.55 27.06 -21.57
CA ASN A 22 -6.11 25.70 -21.59
C ASN A 22 -5.46 24.84 -20.49
N ASP A 23 -5.39 25.34 -19.27
CA ASP A 23 -5.32 24.46 -18.10
C ASP A 23 -6.74 23.93 -17.84
N GLU A 24 -7.18 22.96 -18.62
CA GLU A 24 -8.13 21.99 -18.14
C GLU A 24 -7.39 21.24 -17.02
N THR A 25 -7.44 21.79 -15.82
CA THR A 25 -7.10 21.04 -14.61
C THR A 25 -7.91 19.76 -14.68
N PRO A 26 -7.30 18.55 -14.75
CA PRO A 26 -8.08 17.33 -14.75
C PRO A 26 -9.05 17.43 -13.58
N SER A 27 -10.35 17.38 -13.86
CA SER A 27 -11.35 17.45 -12.82
C SER A 27 -11.06 16.33 -11.83
N GLN A 28 -10.62 16.68 -10.63
CA GLN A 28 -10.47 15.68 -9.58
C GLN A 28 -11.83 14.99 -9.42
N PRO A 29 -11.87 13.67 -9.40
CA PRO A 29 -13.11 12.95 -9.17
C PRO A 29 -13.75 13.46 -7.88
N GLU A 30 -15.04 13.74 -7.91
CA GLU A 30 -15.75 14.15 -6.71
C GLU A 30 -15.55 13.11 -5.60
N PRO A 31 -15.22 13.54 -4.36
CA PRO A 31 -15.04 12.63 -3.26
C PRO A 31 -16.31 11.82 -3.02
N LYS A 32 -16.24 10.50 -3.19
CA LYS A 32 -17.34 9.61 -2.77
C LYS A 32 -17.24 9.36 -1.28
N PRO A 33 -18.35 9.13 -0.59
CA PRO A 33 -18.32 8.72 0.80
C PRO A 33 -17.41 7.50 0.96
N ARG A 34 -16.53 7.52 1.97
CA ARG A 34 -15.69 6.39 2.31
C ARG A 34 -16.56 5.16 2.57
N LYS A 35 -16.16 4.02 2.01
CA LYS A 35 -16.85 2.76 2.27
C LYS A 35 -16.58 2.27 3.70
N ASP A 36 -17.62 1.88 4.42
CA ASP A 36 -17.46 1.23 5.70
C ASP A 36 -16.94 -0.20 5.52
N ILE A 37 -15.96 -0.57 6.33
CA ILE A 37 -15.39 -1.92 6.35
C ILE A 37 -16.16 -2.74 7.39
N ASN A 38 -17.02 -3.63 6.93
CA ASN A 38 -17.74 -4.55 7.80
C ASN A 38 -16.87 -5.77 8.11
N LEU A 39 -16.30 -5.81 9.31
CA LEU A 39 -15.52 -6.94 9.82
C LEU A 39 -16.38 -7.79 10.76
N THR A 40 -16.26 -9.10 10.64
CA THR A 40 -16.71 -10.04 11.66
C THR A 40 -15.84 -9.90 12.91
N ARG A 41 -16.27 -10.49 14.03
CA ARG A 41 -15.48 -10.45 15.26
C ARG A 41 -14.11 -11.12 15.09
N ALA A 42 -14.05 -12.26 14.40
CA ALA A 42 -12.78 -12.94 14.12
C ALA A 42 -11.85 -12.08 13.24
N GLU A 43 -12.40 -11.42 12.21
CA GLU A 43 -11.62 -10.49 11.37
C GLU A 43 -11.16 -9.25 12.14
N GLN A 44 -11.92 -8.81 13.13
CA GLN A 44 -11.52 -7.71 14.00
C GLN A 44 -10.37 -8.12 14.93
N ASP A 45 -10.43 -9.33 15.50
CA ASP A 45 -9.33 -9.87 16.27
C ASP A 45 -8.06 -10.03 15.42
N LEU A 46 -8.17 -10.46 14.15
CA LEU A 46 -7.04 -10.51 13.21
C LEU A 46 -6.49 -9.11 12.89
N MET A 47 -7.34 -8.11 12.75
CA MET A 47 -6.93 -6.73 12.54
C MET A 47 -6.14 -6.18 13.74
N ASP A 48 -6.59 -6.45 14.96
CA ASP A 48 -5.91 -6.04 16.18
C ASP A 48 -4.53 -6.71 16.30
N LYS A 49 -4.44 -8.01 16.00
CA LYS A 49 -3.17 -8.75 15.95
C LYS A 49 -2.22 -8.23 14.87
N GLY A 50 -2.74 -7.92 13.68
CA GLY A 50 -1.97 -7.26 12.62
C GLY A 50 -1.44 -5.89 13.03
N THR A 51 -2.21 -5.14 13.80
CA THR A 51 -1.80 -3.84 14.37
C THR A 51 -0.67 -4.03 15.38
N ASP A 52 -0.77 -5.00 16.28
CA ASP A 52 0.29 -5.33 17.23
C ASP A 52 1.59 -5.74 16.52
N PHE A 53 1.49 -6.57 15.47
CA PHE A 53 2.63 -6.91 14.62
C PHE A 53 3.26 -5.66 14.00
N ALA A 54 2.43 -4.76 13.45
CA ALA A 54 2.90 -3.56 12.77
C ALA A 54 3.73 -2.67 13.71
N PHE A 55 3.28 -2.46 14.95
CA PHE A 55 4.02 -1.68 15.95
C PHE A 55 5.30 -2.36 16.39
N ARG A 56 5.29 -3.67 16.63
CA ARG A 56 6.49 -4.44 17.01
C ARG A 56 7.53 -4.42 15.88
N PHE A 57 7.09 -4.63 14.64
CA PHE A 57 7.94 -4.57 13.45
C PHE A 57 8.58 -3.19 13.29
N PHE A 58 7.77 -2.12 13.33
CA PHE A 58 8.27 -0.75 13.22
C PHE A 58 9.27 -0.42 14.33
N TYR A 59 8.97 -0.76 15.57
CA TYR A 59 9.87 -0.56 16.70
C TYR A 59 11.20 -1.28 16.50
N GLN A 60 11.15 -2.54 16.05
CA GLN A 60 12.37 -3.33 15.82
C GLN A 60 13.24 -2.72 14.72
N VAL A 61 12.64 -2.29 13.62
CA VAL A 61 13.37 -1.62 12.53
C VAL A 61 14.01 -0.31 13.03
N CYS A 62 13.26 0.54 13.71
CA CYS A 62 13.80 1.78 14.26
C CYS A 62 14.94 1.53 15.28
N SER A 63 14.84 0.46 16.05
CA SER A 63 15.87 0.09 17.03
C SER A 63 17.17 -0.39 16.38
N THR A 64 17.07 -0.98 15.19
CA THR A 64 18.22 -1.48 14.43
C THR A 64 18.88 -0.36 13.60
N GLU A 65 18.07 0.55 13.06
CA GLU A 65 18.50 1.62 12.14
C GLU A 65 18.75 2.95 12.86
N LYS A 66 19.29 2.92 14.06
CA LYS A 66 19.47 4.10 14.95
C LYS A 66 20.28 5.23 14.35
N GLU A 67 21.15 4.93 13.39
CA GLU A 67 22.05 5.90 12.75
C GLU A 67 21.40 6.58 11.51
N LYS A 68 20.23 6.12 11.08
CA LYS A 68 19.56 6.68 9.90
C LYS A 68 18.62 7.82 10.29
N PRO A 69 18.69 8.98 9.61
CA PRO A 69 17.86 10.13 9.95
C PRO A 69 16.37 9.90 9.64
N ASN A 70 16.05 8.98 8.73
CA ASN A 70 14.70 8.66 8.32
C ASN A 70 14.52 7.15 8.16
N VAL A 71 13.44 6.61 8.69
CA VAL A 71 13.03 5.21 8.54
C VAL A 71 11.65 5.19 7.88
N PHE A 72 11.55 4.50 6.75
CA PHE A 72 10.31 4.30 6.04
C PHE A 72 10.08 2.80 5.77
N VAL A 73 9.02 2.26 6.33
CA VAL A 73 8.66 0.84 6.20
C VAL A 73 7.17 0.67 6.00
N SER A 74 6.75 -0.44 5.39
CA SER A 74 5.37 -0.84 5.26
C SER A 74 5.12 -2.13 6.04
N PRO A 75 4.64 -2.06 7.29
CA PRO A 75 4.31 -3.25 8.06
C PRO A 75 3.23 -4.11 7.40
N LEU A 76 2.27 -3.51 6.70
CA LEU A 76 1.25 -4.23 5.95
C LEU A 76 1.87 -5.11 4.85
N SER A 77 2.80 -4.57 4.07
CA SER A 77 3.50 -5.35 3.03
C SER A 77 4.30 -6.50 3.64
N ALA A 78 4.98 -6.25 4.75
CA ALA A 78 5.72 -7.29 5.47
C ALA A 78 4.79 -8.39 5.99
N SER A 79 3.67 -8.02 6.62
CA SER A 79 2.66 -8.96 7.11
C SER A 79 2.08 -9.82 5.99
N LEU A 80 1.69 -9.22 4.87
CA LEU A 80 1.15 -9.94 3.72
C LEU A 80 2.19 -10.91 3.11
N CYS A 81 3.44 -10.48 2.95
CA CYS A 81 4.51 -11.35 2.45
C CYS A 81 4.76 -12.54 3.38
N LEU A 82 4.86 -12.32 4.69
CA LEU A 82 5.06 -13.38 5.67
C LEU A 82 3.86 -14.33 5.69
N SER A 83 2.63 -13.83 5.62
CA SER A 83 1.42 -14.66 5.54
C SER A 83 1.41 -15.56 4.30
N MET A 84 1.92 -15.08 3.16
CA MET A 84 2.07 -15.92 1.96
C MET A 84 3.05 -17.07 2.20
N ILE A 85 4.20 -16.81 2.84
CA ILE A 85 5.22 -17.83 3.14
C ILE A 85 4.70 -18.85 4.16
N THR A 86 3.86 -18.42 5.11
CA THR A 86 3.25 -19.29 6.14
C THR A 86 2.47 -20.47 5.51
N ASN A 87 1.89 -20.27 4.32
CA ASN A 87 1.14 -21.34 3.63
C ASN A 87 2.05 -22.48 3.13
N GLY A 88 3.34 -22.25 2.97
CA GLY A 88 4.33 -23.27 2.61
C GLY A 88 5.15 -23.79 3.79
N ALA A 89 4.92 -23.26 4.98
CA ALA A 89 5.65 -23.64 6.18
C ALA A 89 4.97 -24.85 6.89
N THR A 90 5.76 -25.66 7.57
CA THR A 90 5.28 -26.80 8.36
C THR A 90 5.92 -26.83 9.74
N ASP A 91 5.32 -27.60 10.64
CA ASP A 91 5.85 -27.91 11.96
C ASP A 91 6.24 -26.66 12.77
N ASN A 92 7.42 -26.63 13.34
CA ASN A 92 7.90 -25.55 14.17
C ASN A 92 7.99 -24.22 13.42
N THR A 93 8.42 -24.24 12.14
CA THR A 93 8.51 -23.03 11.31
C THR A 93 7.15 -22.37 11.15
N LEU A 94 6.11 -23.16 10.88
CA LEU A 94 4.75 -22.66 10.81
C LEU A 94 4.30 -22.02 12.13
N ALA A 95 4.53 -22.72 13.24
CA ALA A 95 4.15 -22.24 14.56
C ALA A 95 4.85 -20.92 14.92
N GLU A 96 6.16 -20.82 14.69
CA GLU A 96 6.95 -19.61 14.95
C GLU A 96 6.48 -18.44 14.06
N MET A 97 6.19 -18.67 12.79
CA MET A 97 5.68 -17.64 11.89
C MET A 97 4.31 -17.13 12.33
N GLN A 98 3.42 -18.04 12.71
CA GLN A 98 2.10 -17.69 13.21
C GLN A 98 2.17 -16.88 14.52
N ASP A 99 3.09 -17.23 15.42
CA ASP A 99 3.31 -16.50 16.67
C ASP A 99 3.85 -15.09 16.42
N VAL A 100 4.86 -14.96 15.54
CA VAL A 100 5.42 -13.66 15.16
C VAL A 100 4.36 -12.74 14.56
N LEU A 101 3.52 -13.27 13.68
CA LEU A 101 2.44 -12.53 13.03
C LEU A 101 1.23 -12.29 13.96
N GLY A 102 1.16 -12.99 15.10
CA GLY A 102 0.15 -12.79 16.13
C GLY A 102 -1.14 -13.61 15.93
N PHE A 103 -1.14 -14.66 15.09
CA PHE A 103 -2.29 -15.56 14.92
C PHE A 103 -1.91 -17.00 15.16
N PRO A 104 -1.78 -17.38 16.42
CA PRO A 104 -1.44 -18.76 16.77
C PRO A 104 -2.49 -19.75 16.24
N ALA A 105 -2.05 -20.93 15.81
CA ALA A 105 -2.89 -21.97 15.22
C ALA A 105 -4.03 -22.43 16.14
N THR A 106 -3.91 -22.18 17.43
CA THR A 106 -4.97 -22.46 18.42
C THR A 106 -6.18 -21.54 18.32
N THR A 107 -6.02 -20.40 17.66
CA THR A 107 -7.07 -19.36 17.58
C THR A 107 -7.55 -19.15 16.15
N PHE A 108 -6.66 -19.25 15.16
CA PHE A 108 -6.96 -18.98 13.76
C PHE A 108 -6.38 -20.06 12.85
N SER A 109 -7.16 -20.48 11.87
CA SER A 109 -6.69 -21.33 10.78
C SER A 109 -5.96 -20.48 9.70
N LEU A 110 -5.15 -21.15 8.87
CA LEU A 110 -4.53 -20.49 7.70
C LEU A 110 -5.58 -19.98 6.71
N ASP A 111 -6.70 -20.70 6.55
CA ASP A 111 -7.79 -20.29 5.67
C ASP A 111 -8.46 -19.00 6.15
N GLU A 112 -8.68 -18.86 7.46
CA GLU A 112 -9.23 -17.62 8.03
C GLU A 112 -8.28 -16.43 7.80
N LEU A 113 -6.97 -16.64 8.01
CA LEU A 113 -5.96 -15.63 7.72
C LEU A 113 -5.93 -15.25 6.24
N ASN A 114 -5.94 -16.23 5.34
CA ASN A 114 -5.91 -15.99 3.90
C ASN A 114 -7.16 -15.23 3.43
N ASN A 115 -8.33 -15.63 3.90
CA ASN A 115 -9.60 -14.97 3.59
C ASN A 115 -9.61 -13.52 4.11
N TYR A 116 -9.12 -13.30 5.33
CA TYR A 116 -8.97 -11.97 5.90
C TYR A 116 -8.03 -11.09 5.07
N ASN A 117 -6.84 -11.60 4.71
CA ASN A 117 -5.86 -10.87 3.92
C ASN A 117 -6.39 -10.53 2.51
N GLN A 118 -7.12 -11.44 1.89
CA GLN A 118 -7.80 -11.21 0.60
C GLN A 118 -8.84 -10.10 0.73
N LYS A 119 -9.70 -10.18 1.74
CA LYS A 119 -10.73 -9.17 2.02
C LYS A 119 -10.10 -7.81 2.30
N LEU A 120 -9.11 -7.76 3.20
CA LEU A 120 -8.41 -6.53 3.57
C LEU A 120 -7.80 -5.86 2.33
N THR A 121 -7.06 -6.61 1.51
CA THR A 121 -6.46 -6.11 0.28
C THR A 121 -7.52 -5.55 -0.67
N SER A 122 -8.61 -6.30 -0.90
CA SER A 122 -9.69 -5.88 -1.80
C SER A 122 -10.37 -4.59 -1.32
N VAL A 123 -10.61 -4.47 -0.01
CA VAL A 123 -11.24 -3.28 0.56
C VAL A 123 -10.32 -2.07 0.48
N LEU A 124 -9.02 -2.23 0.79
CA LEU A 124 -8.05 -1.14 0.72
C LEU A 124 -7.88 -0.59 -0.70
N LEU A 125 -7.95 -1.43 -1.72
CA LEU A 125 -7.84 -1.02 -3.13
C LEU A 125 -9.04 -0.21 -3.61
N ASP A 126 -10.20 -0.31 -2.96
CA ASP A 126 -11.46 0.35 -3.36
C ASP A 126 -12.06 1.21 -2.23
N LEU A 127 -11.25 1.58 -1.26
CA LEU A 127 -11.71 2.32 -0.07
C LEU A 127 -12.09 3.76 -0.39
N ASP A 128 -11.31 4.40 -1.27
CA ASP A 128 -11.40 5.81 -1.59
C ASP A 128 -11.09 6.04 -3.08
N ASN A 129 -11.95 6.78 -3.77
CA ASN A 129 -11.78 7.11 -5.18
C ASN A 129 -10.86 8.31 -5.43
N THR A 130 -10.44 9.02 -4.39
CA THR A 130 -9.49 10.13 -4.50
C THR A 130 -8.04 9.69 -4.29
N THR A 131 -7.83 8.46 -3.78
CA THR A 131 -6.53 7.88 -3.51
C THR A 131 -6.29 6.67 -4.41
N GLN A 132 -5.15 6.62 -5.08
CA GLN A 132 -4.70 5.44 -5.82
C GLN A 132 -3.76 4.61 -4.94
N LEU A 133 -4.21 3.43 -4.52
CA LEU A 133 -3.40 2.46 -3.80
C LEU A 133 -3.10 1.27 -4.71
N GLY A 134 -1.83 0.88 -4.79
CA GLY A 134 -1.39 -0.34 -5.47
C GLY A 134 -0.73 -1.29 -4.47
N ILE A 135 -1.20 -2.54 -4.40
CA ILE A 135 -0.61 -3.59 -3.58
C ILE A 135 -0.22 -4.74 -4.51
N ALA A 136 1.06 -5.11 -4.51
CA ALA A 136 1.57 -6.25 -5.28
C ALA A 136 2.63 -6.98 -4.44
N ASN A 137 2.44 -8.29 -4.28
CA ASN A 137 3.38 -9.18 -3.61
C ASN A 137 3.64 -10.39 -4.51
N SER A 138 4.85 -10.94 -4.46
CA SER A 138 5.21 -12.14 -5.20
C SER A 138 6.17 -13.02 -4.41
N ILE A 139 6.06 -14.34 -4.60
CA ILE A 139 7.01 -15.33 -4.11
C ILE A 139 7.74 -15.91 -5.30
N TRP A 140 9.06 -15.92 -5.23
CA TRP A 140 9.93 -16.50 -6.26
C TRP A 140 10.46 -17.84 -5.76
N ILE A 141 10.10 -18.90 -6.42
CA ILE A 141 10.50 -20.28 -6.08
C ILE A 141 11.59 -20.71 -7.04
N LYS A 142 12.69 -21.26 -6.50
CA LYS A 142 13.76 -21.82 -7.31
C LYS A 142 13.24 -23.01 -8.13
N GLU A 143 13.63 -23.08 -9.39
CA GLU A 143 13.30 -24.23 -10.25
C GLU A 143 13.72 -25.57 -9.62
N GLY A 144 12.81 -26.53 -9.62
CA GLY A 144 13.03 -27.85 -9.00
C GLY A 144 12.76 -27.93 -7.49
N PHE A 145 12.41 -26.81 -6.84
CA PHE A 145 11.93 -26.85 -5.46
C PHE A 145 10.49 -27.37 -5.43
N LYS A 146 10.26 -28.43 -4.63
CA LYS A 146 8.89 -28.98 -4.45
C LYS A 146 8.20 -28.18 -3.34
N VAL A 147 7.09 -27.58 -3.69
CA VAL A 147 6.16 -26.91 -2.77
C VAL A 147 5.03 -27.86 -2.46
#